data_7822728372be8e5323ec5f9b72293782
#
_entry.id   7822728372be8e5323ec5f9b72293782
#
_cell.length_a   1.000
_cell.length_b   1.000
_cell.length_c   1.000
_cell.angle_alpha   90.00
_cell.angle_beta   90.00
_cell.angle_gamma   90.00
#
_symmetry.space_group_name_H-M   'P 1'
#
loop_
_entity.id
_entity.type
_entity.pdbx_description
1 polymer ?
#
loop_
_entity_poly.entity_id
_entity_poly.type
_entity_poly.pdbx_seq_one_letter_code
_entity_poly.pdbx_strand_id
1 'polypeptide(L)'
;LERYIPRARHVEIQVFGFGDGRAIHLHERDCSIQRRFQKVIEESPAPGLPDDVRRRMADAAVALARQQQYAGAGTVEFIVDARSFEFFFIEMNTRIQVEHPVTEMITGIDLVALQLRLAG
;
A
#
# COMPACT_ATOMS: atom_id res chain seq x y z
N LEU A 1 7.32 20.37 -12.71
CA LEU A 1 8.15 19.38 -13.41
C LEU A 1 7.99 18.01 -12.75
N GLU A 2 7.46 17.08 -13.49
CA GLU A 2 7.32 15.70 -13.02
C GLU A 2 8.51 14.89 -13.50
N ARG A 3 8.99 14.00 -12.63
CA ARG A 3 10.05 13.07 -12.99
C ARG A 3 9.48 11.91 -13.77
N TYR A 4 10.01 11.69 -14.97
CA TYR A 4 9.66 10.55 -15.80
C TYR A 4 10.46 9.31 -15.35
N ILE A 5 9.76 8.19 -15.14
CA ILE A 5 10.37 6.91 -14.76
C ILE A 5 10.10 5.91 -15.89
N PRO A 6 11.13 5.56 -16.70
CA PRO A 6 10.93 4.71 -17.89
C PRO A 6 10.41 3.30 -17.58
N ARG A 7 10.79 2.75 -16.42
CA ARG A 7 10.37 1.41 -15.98
C ARG A 7 9.77 1.50 -14.60
N ALA A 8 8.52 1.96 -14.56
CA ALA A 8 7.81 2.15 -13.30
C ALA A 8 7.05 0.88 -12.89
N ARG A 9 7.16 0.54 -11.62
CA ARG A 9 6.28 -0.41 -10.95
C ARG A 9 5.33 0.36 -10.06
N HIS A 10 4.08 -0.06 -10.04
CA HIS A 10 3.09 0.50 -9.14
C HIS A 10 2.95 -0.43 -7.93
N VAL A 11 3.37 0.06 -6.77
CA VAL A 11 3.34 -0.71 -5.52
C VAL A 11 2.56 0.07 -4.48
N GLU A 12 1.63 -0.59 -3.82
CA GLU A 12 0.83 0.01 -2.77
C GLU A 12 1.03 -0.71 -1.44
N ILE A 13 1.04 0.04 -0.35
CA ILE A 13 1.16 -0.48 1.01
C ILE A 13 -0.20 -0.42 1.67
N GLN A 14 -0.71 -1.58 2.10
CA GLN A 14 -1.93 -1.62 2.91
C GLN A 14 -1.62 -1.13 4.32
N VAL A 15 -2.32 -0.10 4.75
CA VAL A 15 -2.22 0.40 6.12
C VAL A 15 -3.54 0.24 6.86
N PHE A 16 -3.46 0.20 8.17
CA PHE A 16 -4.62 0.27 9.05
C PHE A 16 -4.30 1.22 10.19
N GLY A 17 -5.10 2.25 10.33
CA GLY A 17 -4.97 3.24 11.39
C GLY A 17 -6.03 3.06 12.47
N PHE A 18 -5.68 3.39 13.69
CA PHE A 18 -6.57 3.22 14.85
C PHE A 18 -7.22 4.54 15.29
N GLY A 19 -6.95 5.64 14.59
CA GLY A 19 -7.57 6.93 14.87
C GLY A 19 -6.95 7.69 16.04
N ASP A 20 -5.96 7.12 16.71
CA ASP A 20 -5.31 7.67 17.89
C ASP A 20 -3.81 7.96 17.69
N GLY A 21 -3.38 8.03 16.45
CA GLY A 21 -1.97 8.21 16.10
C GLY A 21 -1.19 6.91 15.97
N ARG A 22 -1.83 5.76 16.18
CA ARG A 22 -1.21 4.45 15.92
C ARG A 22 -1.64 3.93 14.56
N ALA A 23 -0.72 3.26 13.87
CA ALA A 23 -1.01 2.61 12.59
C ALA A 23 -0.05 1.46 12.36
N ILE A 24 -0.50 0.50 11.56
CA ILE A 24 0.31 -0.65 11.13
C ILE A 24 0.21 -0.78 9.62
N HIS A 25 1.14 -1.52 9.02
CA HIS A 25 1.04 -1.94 7.64
C HIS A 25 0.74 -3.44 7.56
N LEU A 26 0.11 -3.85 6.47
CA LEU A 26 -0.23 -5.25 6.18
C LEU A 26 0.39 -5.65 4.84
N HIS A 27 1.67 -5.35 4.68
CA HIS A 27 2.48 -5.64 3.51
C HIS A 27 2.05 -4.87 2.24
N GLU A 28 2.76 -5.13 1.18
CA GLU A 28 2.55 -4.44 -0.10
C GLU A 28 1.84 -5.31 -1.12
N ARG A 29 1.28 -4.66 -2.13
CA ARG A 29 0.77 -5.28 -3.34
C ARG A 29 1.41 -4.62 -4.55
N ASP A 30 1.81 -5.43 -5.53
CA ASP A 30 2.26 -4.94 -6.82
C ASP A 30 1.08 -4.90 -7.78
N CYS A 31 0.79 -3.73 -8.29
CA CYS A 31 -0.34 -3.45 -9.18
C CYS A 31 0.15 -2.97 -10.55
N SER A 32 1.33 -3.43 -10.99
CA SER A 32 1.97 -2.92 -12.19
C SER A 32 1.26 -3.31 -13.48
N ILE A 33 0.52 -4.42 -13.50
CA ILE A 33 -0.21 -4.86 -14.67
C ILE A 33 -1.58 -4.20 -14.66
N GLN A 34 -1.72 -3.17 -15.50
CA GLN A 34 -2.92 -2.36 -15.58
C GLN A 34 -3.43 -2.29 -17.02
N ARG A 35 -4.75 -2.12 -17.17
CA ARG A 35 -5.39 -1.86 -18.45
C ARG A 35 -6.28 -0.64 -18.33
N ARG A 36 -6.01 0.40 -19.14
CA ARG A 36 -6.76 1.67 -19.10
C ARG A 36 -6.83 2.25 -17.68
N PHE A 37 -5.68 2.23 -16.99
CA PHE A 37 -5.54 2.68 -15.59
C PHE A 37 -6.32 1.84 -14.57
N GLN A 38 -6.83 0.67 -14.97
CA GLN A 38 -7.44 -0.29 -14.06
C GLN A 38 -6.45 -1.42 -13.76
N LYS A 39 -6.34 -1.74 -12.47
CA LYS A 39 -5.48 -2.81 -11.99
C LYS A 39 -6.07 -4.16 -12.41
N VAL A 40 -5.35 -4.90 -13.25
CA VAL A 40 -5.81 -6.17 -13.81
C VAL A 40 -5.26 -7.35 -13.01
N ILE A 41 -3.98 -7.28 -12.63
CA ILE A 41 -3.31 -8.33 -11.85
C ILE A 41 -2.65 -7.70 -10.64
N GLU A 42 -2.84 -8.34 -9.50
CA GLU A 42 -2.31 -7.92 -8.20
C GLU A 42 -1.45 -9.04 -7.63
N GLU A 43 -0.26 -8.71 -7.16
CA GLU A 43 0.64 -9.68 -6.57
C GLU A 43 1.10 -9.23 -5.19
N SER A 44 1.11 -10.13 -4.24
CA SER A 44 1.64 -9.88 -2.90
C SER A 44 2.34 -11.14 -2.36
N PRO A 45 3.56 -11.01 -1.86
CA PRO A 45 4.40 -9.82 -1.85
C PRO A 45 4.85 -9.41 -3.26
N ALA A 46 5.34 -8.17 -3.40
CA ALA A 46 5.81 -7.65 -4.69
C ALA A 46 7.06 -8.40 -5.14
N PRO A 47 7.02 -9.06 -6.32
CA PRO A 47 8.13 -9.90 -6.74
C PRO A 47 9.40 -9.08 -7.02
N GLY A 48 10.55 -9.60 -6.57
CA GLY A 48 11.86 -9.00 -6.83
C GLY A 48 12.12 -7.67 -6.12
N LEU A 49 11.25 -7.24 -5.21
CA LEU A 49 11.47 -6.03 -4.44
C LEU A 49 12.46 -6.31 -3.30
N PRO A 50 13.59 -5.58 -3.20
CA PRO A 50 14.53 -5.79 -2.10
C PRO A 50 13.89 -5.54 -0.73
N ASP A 51 14.27 -6.32 0.27
CA ASP A 51 13.69 -6.23 1.61
C ASP A 51 13.88 -4.86 2.28
N ASP A 52 15.02 -4.22 2.07
CA ASP A 52 15.27 -2.88 2.61
C ASP A 52 14.36 -1.82 1.97
N VAL A 53 14.11 -1.93 0.67
CA VAL A 53 13.18 -1.04 -0.05
C VAL A 53 11.76 -1.25 0.46
N ARG A 54 11.35 -2.51 0.57
CA ARG A 54 10.03 -2.89 1.10
C ARG A 54 9.81 -2.29 2.50
N ARG A 55 10.80 -2.41 3.36
CA ARG A 55 10.74 -1.89 4.73
C ARG A 55 10.64 -0.38 4.76
N ARG A 56 11.46 0.31 3.97
CA ARG A 56 11.44 1.78 3.90
C ARG A 56 10.11 2.30 3.37
N MET A 57 9.52 1.63 2.38
CA MET A 57 8.20 1.96 1.86
C MET A 57 7.12 1.77 2.93
N ALA A 58 7.16 0.62 3.62
CA ALA A 58 6.22 0.33 4.69
C ALA A 58 6.32 1.35 5.83
N ASP A 59 7.54 1.70 6.24
CA ASP A 59 7.77 2.70 7.29
C ASP A 59 7.25 4.08 6.87
N ALA A 60 7.45 4.47 5.62
CA ALA A 60 6.94 5.73 5.08
C ALA A 60 5.41 5.75 5.08
N ALA A 61 4.78 4.66 4.69
CA ALA A 61 3.33 4.53 4.67
C ALA A 61 2.73 4.60 6.08
N VAL A 62 3.33 3.89 7.03
CA VAL A 62 2.89 3.92 8.44
C VAL A 62 3.07 5.31 9.04
N ALA A 63 4.21 5.98 8.75
CA ALA A 63 4.46 7.33 9.23
C ALA A 63 3.40 8.32 8.73
N LEU A 64 3.01 8.20 7.47
CA LEU A 64 1.95 9.03 6.89
C LEU A 64 0.61 8.78 7.58
N ALA A 65 0.23 7.52 7.77
CA ALA A 65 -1.02 7.16 8.45
C ALA A 65 -1.05 7.65 9.89
N ARG A 66 0.07 7.56 10.60
CA ARG A 66 0.21 8.09 11.97
C ARG A 66 0.06 9.60 12.02
N GLN A 67 0.74 10.29 11.11
CA GLN A 67 0.71 11.76 11.04
C GLN A 67 -0.69 12.28 10.79
N GLN A 68 -1.46 11.58 9.96
CA GLN A 68 -2.84 11.93 9.65
C GLN A 68 -3.84 11.45 10.71
N GLN A 69 -3.39 10.76 11.73
CA GLN A 69 -4.25 10.10 12.73
C GLN A 69 -5.36 9.29 12.06
N TYR A 70 -4.98 8.57 11.00
CA TYR A 70 -5.92 7.86 10.15
C TYR A 70 -6.64 6.76 10.91
N ALA A 71 -7.94 6.57 10.59
CA ALA A 71 -8.78 5.54 11.18
C ALA A 71 -9.35 4.64 10.08
N GLY A 72 -9.07 3.35 10.15
CA GLY A 72 -9.59 2.36 9.21
C GLY A 72 -8.54 1.87 8.21
N ALA A 73 -8.99 1.12 7.22
CA ALA A 73 -8.15 0.63 6.15
C ALA A 73 -7.87 1.72 5.11
N GLY A 74 -6.64 1.76 4.64
CA GLY A 74 -6.23 2.65 3.57
C GLY A 74 -5.04 2.07 2.84
N THR A 75 -4.69 2.66 1.70
CA THR A 75 -3.49 2.29 0.96
C THR A 75 -2.67 3.51 0.62
N VAL A 76 -1.36 3.35 0.71
CA VAL A 76 -0.40 4.37 0.29
C VAL A 76 0.26 3.86 -0.99
N GLU A 77 0.12 4.61 -2.07
CA GLU A 77 0.59 4.23 -3.38
C GLU A 77 1.93 4.88 -3.71
N PHE A 78 2.82 4.07 -4.29
CA PHE A 78 4.14 4.48 -4.73
C PHE A 78 4.39 4.08 -6.17
N ILE A 79 5.17 4.89 -6.88
CA ILE A 79 5.87 4.47 -8.10
C ILE A 79 7.29 4.07 -7.70
N VAL A 80 7.72 2.90 -8.16
CA VAL A 80 9.06 2.37 -7.90
C VAL A 80 9.78 2.23 -9.23
N ASP A 81 11.00 2.79 -9.30
CA ASP A 81 11.87 2.56 -10.46
C ASP A 81 12.35 1.10 -10.43
N ALA A 82 12.04 0.35 -11.48
CA ALA A 82 12.37 -1.08 -11.55
C ALA A 82 13.88 -1.36 -11.63
N ARG A 83 14.71 -0.35 -11.90
CA ARG A 83 16.17 -0.49 -11.97
C ARG A 83 16.86 -0.08 -10.68
N SER A 84 16.59 1.16 -10.22
CA SER A 84 17.25 1.73 -9.04
C SER A 84 16.55 1.39 -7.74
N PHE A 85 15.28 0.98 -7.80
CA PHE A 85 14.39 0.79 -6.67
C PHE A 85 14.14 2.07 -5.86
N GLU A 86 14.42 3.24 -6.43
CA GLU A 86 13.94 4.50 -5.87
C GLU A 86 12.42 4.50 -5.92
N PHE A 87 11.78 4.99 -4.87
CA PHE A 87 10.33 5.04 -4.80
C PHE A 87 9.83 6.44 -4.49
N PHE A 88 8.66 6.76 -5.04
CA PHE A 88 8.06 8.08 -4.94
C PHE A 88 6.59 7.93 -4.56
N PHE A 89 6.17 8.69 -3.58
CA PHE A 89 4.77 8.73 -3.15
C PHE A 89 3.89 9.32 -4.26
N ILE A 90 2.75 8.69 -4.51
CA ILE A 90 1.75 9.18 -5.47
C ILE A 90 0.55 9.74 -4.70
N GLU A 91 -0.14 8.87 -3.98
CA GLU A 91 -1.36 9.24 -3.27
C GLU A 91 -1.68 8.25 -2.15
N MET A 92 -2.58 8.65 -1.27
CA MET A 92 -3.17 7.79 -0.27
C MET A 92 -4.65 7.62 -0.55
N ASN A 93 -5.10 6.36 -0.68
CA ASN A 93 -6.51 6.04 -0.77
C ASN A 93 -7.07 5.79 0.63
N THR A 94 -8.03 6.59 1.02
CA THR A 94 -8.62 6.57 2.38
C THR A 94 -9.87 5.69 2.44
N ARG A 95 -9.78 4.52 1.84
CA ARG A 95 -10.87 3.54 1.77
C ARG A 95 -10.31 2.15 1.60
N ILE A 96 -11.15 1.14 1.84
CA ILE A 96 -10.84 -0.21 1.43
C ILE A 96 -10.93 -0.30 -0.10
N GLN A 97 -10.04 -1.07 -0.71
CA GLN A 97 -10.00 -1.21 -2.16
C GLN A 97 -10.50 -2.59 -2.60
N VAL A 98 -10.85 -2.70 -3.89
CA VAL A 98 -11.31 -3.95 -4.49
C VAL A 98 -10.27 -5.06 -4.33
N GLU A 99 -8.97 -4.71 -4.36
CA GLU A 99 -7.83 -5.62 -4.26
C GLU A 99 -7.48 -6.06 -2.82
N HIS A 100 -8.23 -5.63 -1.81
CA HIS A 100 -7.94 -6.01 -0.41
C HIS A 100 -7.91 -7.52 -0.15
N PRO A 101 -8.62 -8.40 -0.90
CA PRO A 101 -8.54 -9.85 -0.66
C PRO A 101 -7.14 -10.44 -0.83
N VAL A 102 -6.30 -9.86 -1.67
CA VAL A 102 -4.91 -10.30 -1.83
C VAL A 102 -4.16 -10.16 -0.51
N THR A 103 -4.32 -9.03 0.18
CA THR A 103 -3.75 -8.81 1.51
C THR A 103 -4.35 -9.76 2.54
N GLU A 104 -5.65 -9.98 2.50
CA GLU A 104 -6.31 -10.89 3.43
C GLU A 104 -5.80 -12.34 3.27
N MET A 105 -5.52 -12.77 2.05
CA MET A 105 -5.00 -14.09 1.77
C MET A 105 -3.61 -14.33 2.36
N ILE A 106 -2.73 -13.33 2.34
CA ILE A 106 -1.36 -13.48 2.85
C ILE A 106 -1.24 -13.22 4.35
N THR A 107 -2.14 -12.44 4.93
CA THR A 107 -2.08 -12.08 6.35
C THR A 107 -3.05 -12.86 7.23
N GLY A 108 -4.10 -13.43 6.65
CA GLY A 108 -5.18 -14.07 7.40
C GLY A 108 -6.07 -13.08 8.15
N ILE A 109 -5.97 -11.78 7.86
CA ILE A 109 -6.72 -10.71 8.53
C ILE A 109 -7.94 -10.33 7.68
N ASP A 110 -9.11 -10.27 8.29
CA ASP A 110 -10.33 -9.75 7.66
C ASP A 110 -10.38 -8.24 7.87
N LEU A 111 -10.05 -7.47 6.83
CA LEU A 111 -10.00 -6.01 6.90
C LEU A 111 -11.36 -5.37 7.13
N VAL A 112 -12.41 -5.94 6.54
CA VAL A 112 -13.78 -5.42 6.73
C VAL A 112 -14.21 -5.59 8.18
N ALA A 113 -13.98 -6.78 8.75
CA ALA A 113 -14.29 -7.05 10.16
C ALA A 113 -13.50 -6.13 11.08
N LEU A 114 -12.23 -5.86 10.75
CA LEU A 114 -11.38 -4.98 11.55
C LEU A 114 -11.90 -3.54 11.53
N GLN A 115 -12.36 -3.05 10.38
CA GLN A 115 -12.99 -1.73 10.28
C GLN A 115 -14.27 -1.64 11.11
N LEU A 116 -15.11 -2.67 11.07
CA LEU A 116 -16.34 -2.70 11.87
C LEU A 116 -16.05 -2.69 13.36
N ARG A 117 -15.03 -3.40 13.82
CA ARG A 117 -14.60 -3.39 15.21
C ARG A 117 -14.10 -2.01 15.64
N LEU A 118 -13.35 -1.34 14.78
CA LEU A 118 -12.85 0.00 15.07
C LEU A 118 -13.99 1.01 15.19
N ALA A 119 -14.99 0.91 14.32
CA ALA A 119 -16.14 1.82 14.31
C ALA A 119 -17.14 1.54 15.45
N GLY A 120 -17.18 0.30 15.90
CA GLY A 120 -18.04 -0.09 17.01
C GLY A 120 -17.38 0.09 18.35
#